data_3fcb6c67eafecbfba492ac3b99f83697
#
_entry.id   3fcb6c67eafecbfba492ac3b99f83697
#
_cell.length_a   1.000
_cell.length_b   1.000
_cell.length_c   1.000
_cell.angle_alpha   90.00
_cell.angle_beta   90.00
_cell.angle_gamma   90.00
#
_symmetry.space_group_name_H-M   'P 1'
#
loop_
_entity.id
_entity.type
_entity.pdbx_description
1 polymer ?
#
loop_
_entity_poly.entity_id
_entity_poly.type
_entity_poly.pdbx_seq_one_letter_code
_entity_poly.pdbx_strand_id
1 'polypeptide(L)'
;MKRKITFLVVAVLCLQTLLAQNKTIRGTIVDSFSEPIIGASAHVKGTYTGTISDLNGNYTLENVPEDAIITFSYIGMIPQEIAVKGKNVINVQLKDDVQKLEEVVVIGYGSAKAKDLTSPITVVKGEALLSTPASSPMAAMQGKVAGVNVTNSGTPGEGPKVAIRGKGSFSNSSPLYVVDGMFYDDINFLNSNDIQDMSVLKDASAAAIYGVRAANGVVIITTKKGQRNQKAKITYNGYIGVQKATNVLEMANSQEYSTMLLEANYDAYVSTMKASIDKFGGDYSDPDFHNWKFDSDTDWYKELLRSALITNHSLGISGGTEKSTYSVGMSYLYQDGVMDVENNYKRLNFRAALDYEATNWLKVGFNGVFSNSTQVLPQNKAWQQAFNAPGIYPVYDPANDNTFPDKYASPDAVGFTANFYNPVATANYYDSQNENYQVLTNFYAQFQLLPEKLNFRTSYSYDYSAIRGREYIAPYYVSSWQQQAVSELTKKDTNYYNYIWDNILTYNNQWGKHNFGAMLGYSMRQQQYRYMWGKANNVPEGKDEWLYLSQGNAEGVTLGDDGYCYRGQSYFTRLSYDYAGKYLLTFTMRADGSSKYQEHWGYFPSVGAAWVISEEDFMKDQKFFDYLKLR
;
A
#
# COMPACT_ATOMS: atom_id res chain seq x y z
N MET A 1 63.10 -32.03 -4.97
CA MET A 1 61.79 -32.48 -5.48
C MET A 1 60.63 -31.49 -5.15
N LYS A 2 60.48 -30.94 -3.95
CA LYS A 2 59.36 -30.02 -3.58
C LYS A 2 59.23 -28.76 -4.49
N ARG A 3 60.33 -28.12 -4.91
CA ARG A 3 60.30 -26.93 -5.78
C ARG A 3 59.84 -27.21 -7.22
N LYS A 4 60.01 -28.43 -7.76
CA LYS A 4 59.52 -28.80 -9.11
C LYS A 4 58.03 -29.11 -9.12
N ILE A 5 57.46 -29.62 -8.00
CA ILE A 5 56.02 -29.88 -7.84
C ILE A 5 55.25 -28.58 -7.70
N THR A 6 55.78 -27.59 -6.94
CA THR A 6 55.15 -26.26 -6.80
C THR A 6 55.09 -25.52 -8.14
N PHE A 7 56.13 -25.63 -8.99
CA PHE A 7 56.12 -25.01 -10.32
C PHE A 7 55.13 -25.69 -11.27
N LEU A 8 54.95 -27.02 -11.16
CA LEU A 8 53.98 -27.77 -11.96
C LEU A 8 52.54 -27.44 -11.55
N VAL A 9 52.27 -27.29 -10.25
CA VAL A 9 50.94 -26.92 -9.73
C VAL A 9 50.59 -25.48 -10.11
N VAL A 10 51.53 -24.54 -10.05
CA VAL A 10 51.33 -23.16 -10.51
C VAL A 10 51.15 -23.09 -12.01
N ALA A 11 51.88 -23.87 -12.79
CA ALA A 11 51.74 -23.95 -14.25
C ALA A 11 50.35 -24.55 -14.64
N VAL A 12 49.85 -25.57 -13.93
CA VAL A 12 48.53 -26.16 -14.16
C VAL A 12 47.41 -25.20 -13.74
N LEU A 13 47.56 -24.43 -12.65
CA LEU A 13 46.64 -23.37 -12.27
C LEU A 13 46.63 -22.21 -13.27
N CYS A 14 47.78 -21.81 -13.83
CA CYS A 14 47.85 -20.80 -14.87
C CYS A 14 47.28 -21.26 -16.22
N LEU A 15 47.30 -22.57 -16.53
CA LEU A 15 46.70 -23.11 -17.76
C LEU A 15 45.16 -23.16 -17.67
N GLN A 16 44.57 -23.23 -16.46
CA GLN A 16 43.09 -23.19 -16.30
C GLN A 16 42.51 -21.80 -16.50
N THR A 17 43.30 -20.73 -16.36
CA THR A 17 42.81 -19.34 -16.57
C THR A 17 42.84 -18.92 -18.07
N LEU A 18 43.39 -19.74 -18.95
CA LEU A 18 43.53 -19.43 -20.40
C LEU A 18 42.37 -19.95 -21.27
N LEU A 19 41.34 -20.62 -20.71
CA LEU A 19 40.28 -21.25 -21.51
C LEU A 19 38.90 -20.57 -21.37
N ALA A 20 38.78 -19.49 -20.65
CA ALA A 20 37.53 -18.71 -20.64
C ALA A 20 37.62 -17.61 -21.72
N GLN A 21 37.46 -17.96 -22.99
CA GLN A 21 37.23 -16.97 -24.05
C GLN A 21 35.82 -16.38 -23.89
N ASN A 22 35.75 -15.26 -23.18
CA ASN A 22 34.53 -14.46 -23.14
C ASN A 22 34.29 -13.83 -24.52
N LYS A 23 33.07 -13.97 -25.04
CA LYS A 23 32.66 -13.46 -26.36
C LYS A 23 31.68 -12.30 -26.19
N THR A 24 31.60 -11.45 -27.21
CA THR A 24 30.54 -10.48 -27.36
C THR A 24 29.45 -11.07 -28.24
N ILE A 25 28.22 -11.18 -27.71
CA ILE A 25 27.04 -11.66 -28.43
C ILE A 25 26.20 -10.47 -28.84
N ARG A 26 25.79 -10.44 -30.10
CA ARG A 26 24.91 -9.41 -30.66
C ARG A 26 23.69 -10.04 -31.31
N GLY A 27 22.66 -9.27 -31.53
CA GLY A 27 21.48 -9.73 -32.25
C GLY A 27 20.32 -8.77 -32.12
N THR A 28 19.17 -9.19 -32.64
CA THR A 28 17.93 -8.46 -32.59
C THR A 28 16.87 -9.23 -31.80
N ILE A 29 16.03 -8.52 -31.07
CA ILE A 29 14.89 -9.07 -30.36
C ILE A 29 13.65 -8.46 -31.01
N VAL A 30 12.79 -9.33 -31.56
CA VAL A 30 11.56 -8.95 -32.25
C VAL A 30 10.36 -9.68 -31.65
N ASP A 31 9.17 -9.17 -31.88
CA ASP A 31 7.91 -9.81 -31.52
C ASP A 31 7.43 -10.83 -32.55
N SER A 32 6.21 -11.38 -32.35
CA SER A 32 5.57 -12.33 -33.25
C SER A 32 5.28 -11.79 -34.64
N PHE A 33 5.24 -10.46 -34.81
CA PHE A 33 5.04 -9.75 -36.09
C PHE A 33 6.34 -9.29 -36.73
N SER A 34 7.49 -9.65 -36.14
CA SER A 34 8.84 -9.21 -36.56
C SER A 34 9.08 -7.72 -36.34
N GLU A 35 8.31 -7.07 -35.44
CA GLU A 35 8.58 -5.69 -35.01
C GLU A 35 9.64 -5.66 -33.89
N PRO A 36 10.55 -4.66 -33.89
CA PRO A 36 11.62 -4.58 -32.89
C PRO A 36 11.05 -4.30 -31.50
N ILE A 37 11.46 -5.06 -30.50
CA ILE A 37 11.08 -4.85 -29.11
C ILE A 37 12.12 -3.97 -28.44
N ILE A 38 11.69 -2.78 -27.98
CA ILE A 38 12.52 -1.81 -27.27
C ILE A 38 12.55 -2.15 -25.78
N GLY A 39 13.75 -2.20 -25.16
CA GLY A 39 13.90 -2.44 -23.72
C GLY A 39 13.72 -3.91 -23.30
N ALA A 40 13.75 -4.86 -24.24
CA ALA A 40 13.80 -6.27 -23.89
C ALA A 40 15.12 -6.61 -23.21
N SER A 41 15.06 -7.40 -22.14
CA SER A 41 16.24 -7.82 -21.38
C SER A 41 16.89 -9.05 -22.00
N ALA A 42 18.22 -9.02 -22.14
CA ALA A 42 19.06 -10.16 -22.45
C ALA A 42 20.10 -10.33 -21.33
N HIS A 43 20.05 -11.41 -20.55
CA HIS A 43 21.02 -11.64 -19.47
C HIS A 43 21.56 -13.06 -19.45
N VAL A 44 22.81 -13.22 -19.02
CA VAL A 44 23.48 -14.53 -18.88
C VAL A 44 22.95 -15.22 -17.63
N LYS A 45 22.32 -16.37 -17.78
CA LYS A 45 21.68 -17.13 -16.69
C LYS A 45 22.69 -17.46 -15.58
N GLY A 46 22.32 -17.10 -14.34
CA GLY A 46 23.18 -17.33 -13.17
C GLY A 46 24.27 -16.29 -12.93
N THR A 47 24.31 -15.20 -13.69
CA THR A 47 25.24 -14.08 -13.52
C THR A 47 24.53 -12.74 -13.44
N TYR A 48 25.30 -11.66 -13.18
CA TYR A 48 24.79 -10.28 -13.27
C TYR A 48 25.04 -9.62 -14.63
N THR A 49 25.60 -10.37 -15.61
CA THR A 49 25.89 -9.84 -16.94
C THR A 49 24.61 -9.78 -17.77
N GLY A 50 24.17 -8.58 -18.13
CA GLY A 50 22.94 -8.35 -18.89
C GLY A 50 22.97 -7.03 -19.64
N THR A 51 22.07 -6.89 -20.62
CA THR A 51 21.84 -5.68 -21.42
C THR A 51 20.36 -5.58 -21.79
N ILE A 52 19.95 -4.43 -22.36
CA ILE A 52 18.60 -4.22 -22.90
C ILE A 52 18.71 -3.87 -24.39
N SER A 53 17.65 -4.16 -25.15
CA SER A 53 17.56 -3.82 -26.57
C SER A 53 17.31 -2.33 -26.79
N ASP A 54 17.86 -1.78 -27.87
CA ASP A 54 17.72 -0.41 -28.31
C ASP A 54 16.38 -0.15 -29.06
N LEU A 55 16.23 1.06 -29.63
CA LEU A 55 15.04 1.48 -30.40
C LEU A 55 14.78 0.61 -31.66
N ASN A 56 15.79 -0.09 -32.16
CA ASN A 56 15.70 -0.99 -33.32
C ASN A 56 15.67 -2.47 -32.89
N GLY A 57 15.50 -2.75 -31.59
CA GLY A 57 15.50 -4.09 -31.05
C GLY A 57 16.89 -4.74 -30.97
N ASN A 58 17.98 -4.02 -31.28
CA ASN A 58 19.33 -4.58 -31.22
C ASN A 58 19.85 -4.61 -29.78
N TYR A 59 20.62 -5.66 -29.47
CA TYR A 59 21.34 -5.78 -28.21
C TYR A 59 22.80 -6.18 -28.43
N THR A 60 23.64 -5.80 -27.47
CA THR A 60 25.03 -6.23 -27.39
C THR A 60 25.34 -6.67 -25.98
N LEU A 61 25.76 -7.91 -25.78
CA LEU A 61 26.07 -8.51 -24.50
C LEU A 61 27.54 -8.90 -24.50
N GLU A 62 28.32 -8.27 -23.65
CA GLU A 62 29.78 -8.46 -23.56
C GLU A 62 30.14 -9.47 -22.47
N ASN A 63 31.33 -10.05 -22.54
CA ASN A 63 31.87 -10.98 -21.54
C ASN A 63 31.04 -12.24 -21.31
N VAL A 64 30.47 -12.82 -22.38
CA VAL A 64 29.63 -14.03 -22.32
C VAL A 64 30.51 -15.28 -22.45
N PRO A 65 30.47 -16.22 -21.49
CA PRO A 65 31.14 -17.53 -21.61
C PRO A 65 30.58 -18.33 -22.79
N GLU A 66 31.40 -19.16 -23.40
CA GLU A 66 31.06 -19.93 -24.62
C GLU A 66 29.96 -20.98 -24.38
N ASP A 67 29.87 -21.51 -23.18
CA ASP A 67 28.85 -22.47 -22.70
C ASP A 67 27.64 -21.83 -22.02
N ALA A 68 27.57 -20.50 -22.01
CA ALA A 68 26.51 -19.78 -21.35
C ALA A 68 25.11 -19.98 -21.99
N ILE A 69 24.10 -19.84 -21.18
CA ILE A 69 22.71 -19.72 -21.61
C ILE A 69 22.29 -18.25 -21.41
N ILE A 70 21.77 -17.63 -22.46
CA ILE A 70 21.22 -16.28 -22.39
C ILE A 70 19.70 -16.39 -22.27
N THR A 71 19.12 -15.71 -21.27
CA THR A 71 17.68 -15.58 -21.09
C THR A 71 17.23 -14.25 -21.68
N PHE A 72 16.31 -14.30 -22.62
CA PHE A 72 15.65 -13.15 -23.24
C PHE A 72 14.26 -13.01 -22.67
N SER A 73 13.89 -11.81 -22.21
CA SER A 73 12.58 -11.56 -21.61
C SER A 73 12.08 -10.15 -21.86
N TYR A 74 10.76 -10.03 -21.99
CA TYR A 74 10.07 -8.75 -22.07
C TYR A 74 8.71 -8.85 -21.37
N ILE A 75 8.20 -7.73 -20.87
CA ILE A 75 6.91 -7.72 -20.16
C ILE A 75 5.79 -8.12 -21.11
N GLY A 76 5.08 -9.20 -20.77
CA GLY A 76 3.97 -9.73 -21.57
C GLY A 76 4.37 -10.73 -22.62
N MET A 77 5.62 -11.17 -22.66
CA MET A 77 6.12 -12.18 -23.59
C MET A 77 6.73 -13.39 -22.87
N ILE A 78 6.71 -14.54 -23.52
CA ILE A 78 7.27 -15.79 -22.99
C ILE A 78 8.81 -15.68 -23.01
N PRO A 79 9.49 -15.78 -21.86
CA PRO A 79 10.95 -15.77 -21.82
C PRO A 79 11.54 -16.94 -22.63
N GLN A 80 12.62 -16.67 -23.38
CA GLN A 80 13.34 -17.70 -24.11
C GLN A 80 14.77 -17.86 -23.59
N GLU A 81 15.21 -19.11 -23.43
CA GLU A 81 16.59 -19.45 -23.05
C GLU A 81 17.31 -20.05 -24.25
N ILE A 82 18.42 -19.42 -24.65
CA ILE A 82 19.19 -19.86 -25.80
C ILE A 82 20.65 -20.08 -25.38
N ALA A 83 21.19 -21.27 -25.67
CA ALA A 83 22.58 -21.56 -25.43
C ALA A 83 23.48 -20.91 -26.52
N VAL A 84 24.54 -20.29 -26.07
CA VAL A 84 25.52 -19.58 -26.94
C VAL A 84 26.19 -20.52 -27.93
N LYS A 85 26.72 -21.66 -27.47
CA LYS A 85 27.29 -22.74 -28.30
C LYS A 85 28.11 -22.24 -29.52
N GLY A 86 29.03 -21.32 -29.29
CA GLY A 86 29.91 -20.81 -30.37
C GLY A 86 29.30 -19.73 -31.28
N LYS A 87 28.03 -19.32 -31.08
CA LYS A 87 27.37 -18.26 -31.86
C LYS A 87 27.85 -16.88 -31.39
N ASN A 88 28.06 -15.97 -32.34
CA ASN A 88 28.36 -14.56 -32.06
C ASN A 88 27.16 -13.65 -32.33
N VAL A 89 26.15 -14.16 -33.08
CA VAL A 89 24.91 -13.47 -33.38
C VAL A 89 23.74 -14.38 -32.99
N ILE A 90 22.82 -13.89 -32.16
CA ILE A 90 21.62 -14.60 -31.72
C ILE A 90 20.44 -13.65 -31.90
N ASN A 91 19.62 -13.88 -32.93
CA ASN A 91 18.36 -13.17 -33.14
C ASN A 91 17.23 -13.96 -32.46
N VAL A 92 16.35 -13.26 -31.78
CA VAL A 92 15.32 -13.86 -30.97
C VAL A 92 13.95 -13.26 -31.33
N GLN A 93 12.99 -14.13 -31.58
CA GLN A 93 11.60 -13.76 -31.72
C GLN A 93 10.87 -14.17 -30.43
N LEU A 94 10.47 -13.21 -29.59
CA LEU A 94 9.67 -13.47 -28.42
C LEU A 94 8.21 -13.62 -28.84
N LYS A 95 7.54 -14.59 -28.23
CA LYS A 95 6.11 -14.82 -28.45
C LYS A 95 5.34 -14.19 -27.31
N ASP A 96 4.15 -13.65 -27.61
CA ASP A 96 3.26 -13.14 -26.60
C ASP A 96 2.89 -14.22 -25.59
N ASP A 97 2.87 -13.86 -24.32
CA ASP A 97 2.47 -14.75 -23.25
C ASP A 97 0.93 -14.92 -23.25
N VAL A 98 0.45 -15.80 -24.11
CA VAL A 98 -0.98 -16.15 -24.24
C VAL A 98 -1.52 -16.78 -22.96
N GLN A 99 -0.65 -17.18 -22.00
CA GLN A 99 -1.08 -17.75 -20.72
C GLN A 99 -1.83 -16.72 -19.84
N LYS A 100 -1.76 -15.41 -20.11
CA LYS A 100 -2.61 -14.41 -19.43
C LYS A 100 -4.11 -14.70 -19.53
N LEU A 101 -4.57 -15.41 -20.56
CA LEU A 101 -5.98 -15.80 -20.73
C LEU A 101 -6.37 -17.04 -19.88
N GLU A 102 -5.40 -17.83 -19.45
CA GLU A 102 -5.63 -18.97 -18.54
C GLU A 102 -5.40 -18.62 -17.06
N GLU A 103 -5.07 -17.36 -16.77
CA GLU A 103 -4.85 -16.91 -15.40
C GLU A 103 -6.13 -17.13 -14.56
N VAL A 104 -5.96 -17.87 -13.45
CA VAL A 104 -7.02 -18.07 -12.47
C VAL A 104 -7.04 -16.88 -11.53
N VAL A 105 -8.16 -16.17 -11.48
CA VAL A 105 -8.37 -15.02 -10.61
C VAL A 105 -9.34 -15.36 -9.49
N VAL A 106 -9.10 -14.79 -8.31
CA VAL A 106 -10.02 -14.90 -7.17
C VAL A 106 -11.20 -13.95 -7.39
N ILE A 107 -12.41 -14.50 -7.35
CA ILE A 107 -13.68 -13.81 -7.59
C ILE A 107 -14.62 -13.95 -6.39
N GLY A 108 -14.29 -13.31 -5.28
CA GLY A 108 -15.06 -13.44 -4.06
C GLY A 108 -14.84 -14.80 -3.40
N TYR A 109 -15.88 -15.61 -3.32
CA TYR A 109 -15.85 -16.91 -2.65
C TYR A 109 -15.43 -18.07 -3.58
N GLY A 110 -14.64 -17.79 -4.60
CA GLY A 110 -14.15 -18.81 -5.53
C GLY A 110 -13.09 -18.26 -6.45
N SER A 111 -12.67 -19.07 -7.39
CA SER A 111 -11.74 -18.68 -8.44
C SER A 111 -12.29 -19.08 -9.81
N ALA A 112 -12.00 -18.28 -10.84
CA ALA A 112 -12.36 -18.59 -12.21
C ALA A 112 -11.22 -18.19 -13.15
N LYS A 113 -11.19 -18.75 -14.35
CA LYS A 113 -10.26 -18.28 -15.38
C LYS A 113 -10.65 -16.88 -15.82
N ALA A 114 -9.67 -15.99 -16.01
CA ALA A 114 -9.92 -14.59 -16.40
C ALA A 114 -10.75 -14.49 -17.69
N LYS A 115 -10.56 -15.42 -18.61
CA LYS A 115 -11.33 -15.51 -19.87
C LYS A 115 -12.82 -15.82 -19.67
N ASP A 116 -13.18 -16.52 -18.59
CA ASP A 116 -14.56 -16.97 -18.33
C ASP A 116 -15.39 -15.95 -17.56
N LEU A 117 -14.79 -14.82 -17.17
CA LEU A 117 -15.46 -13.79 -16.39
C LEU A 117 -16.35 -12.90 -17.27
N THR A 118 -17.57 -12.64 -16.82
CA THR A 118 -18.48 -11.66 -17.45
C THR A 118 -18.15 -10.21 -17.09
N SER A 119 -17.34 -9.97 -16.05
CA SER A 119 -16.93 -8.65 -15.57
C SER A 119 -15.41 -8.46 -15.64
N PRO A 120 -14.88 -7.26 -15.94
CA PRO A 120 -13.46 -6.99 -15.93
C PRO A 120 -12.92 -6.98 -14.50
N ILE A 121 -11.98 -7.87 -14.22
CA ILE A 121 -11.21 -7.91 -12.98
C ILE A 121 -9.76 -7.60 -13.33
N THR A 122 -9.14 -6.68 -12.58
CA THR A 122 -7.73 -6.40 -12.75
C THR A 122 -6.96 -7.08 -11.61
N VAL A 123 -6.01 -7.92 -11.97
CA VAL A 123 -5.13 -8.60 -11.00
C VAL A 123 -3.77 -7.93 -11.01
N VAL A 124 -3.27 -7.61 -9.83
CA VAL A 124 -1.91 -7.12 -9.59
C VAL A 124 -1.16 -8.19 -8.81
N LYS A 125 -0.11 -8.73 -9.40
CA LYS A 125 0.74 -9.73 -8.73
C LYS A 125 1.56 -9.08 -7.62
N GLY A 126 1.82 -9.81 -6.55
CA GLY A 126 2.64 -9.32 -5.43
C GLY A 126 4.01 -8.80 -5.87
N GLU A 127 4.64 -9.43 -6.86
CA GLU A 127 5.92 -8.98 -7.43
C GLU A 127 5.85 -7.56 -8.02
N ALA A 128 4.74 -7.20 -8.66
CA ALA A 128 4.54 -5.86 -9.18
C ALA A 128 4.39 -4.80 -8.07
N LEU A 129 3.91 -5.18 -6.89
CA LEU A 129 3.85 -4.28 -5.73
C LEU A 129 5.24 -4.00 -5.16
N LEU A 130 6.16 -4.96 -5.23
CA LEU A 130 7.52 -4.84 -4.70
C LEU A 130 8.42 -3.93 -5.54
N SER A 131 8.06 -3.63 -6.79
CA SER A 131 8.81 -2.71 -7.65
C SER A 131 8.76 -1.24 -7.19
N THR A 132 7.82 -0.90 -6.30
CA THR A 132 7.64 0.45 -5.78
C THR A 132 7.82 0.43 -4.26
N PRO A 133 8.90 1.02 -3.72
CA PRO A 133 9.07 1.17 -2.27
C PRO A 133 7.90 1.97 -1.67
N ALA A 134 7.16 1.37 -0.76
CA ALA A 134 6.00 1.99 -0.14
C ALA A 134 5.73 1.37 1.25
N SER A 135 5.17 2.16 2.16
CA SER A 135 4.82 1.72 3.52
C SER A 135 3.59 0.81 3.56
N SER A 136 2.71 0.91 2.56
CA SER A 136 1.48 0.12 2.48
C SER A 136 1.27 -0.50 1.09
N PRO A 137 0.55 -1.64 1.00
CA PRO A 137 0.24 -2.28 -0.28
C PRO A 137 -0.56 -1.39 -1.23
N MET A 138 -1.46 -0.56 -0.69
CA MET A 138 -2.26 0.34 -1.52
C MET A 138 -1.44 1.49 -2.08
N ALA A 139 -0.46 2.02 -1.33
CA ALA A 139 0.49 3.00 -1.86
C ALA A 139 1.35 2.41 -2.98
N ALA A 140 1.81 1.15 -2.84
CA ALA A 140 2.54 0.42 -3.87
C ALA A 140 1.71 0.17 -5.15
N MET A 141 0.38 0.22 -5.06
CA MET A 141 -0.54 0.01 -6.19
C MET A 141 -0.78 1.28 -7.03
N GLN A 142 -0.31 2.44 -6.59
CA GLN A 142 -0.47 3.71 -7.30
C GLN A 142 0.02 3.62 -8.75
N GLY A 143 -0.83 4.04 -9.70
CA GLY A 143 -0.52 4.03 -11.14
C GLY A 143 -0.55 2.66 -11.82
N LYS A 144 -0.77 1.54 -11.10
CA LYS A 144 -0.73 0.18 -11.67
C LYS A 144 -2.10 -0.33 -12.15
N VAL A 145 -3.19 0.31 -11.74
CA VAL A 145 -4.55 -0.14 -12.07
C VAL A 145 -5.37 1.02 -12.62
N ALA A 146 -5.79 0.90 -13.88
CA ALA A 146 -6.66 1.91 -14.50
C ALA A 146 -7.99 2.07 -13.74
N GLY A 147 -8.38 3.32 -13.48
CA GLY A 147 -9.59 3.67 -12.74
C GLY A 147 -9.49 3.51 -11.22
N VAL A 148 -8.28 3.29 -10.68
CA VAL A 148 -7.99 3.34 -9.24
C VAL A 148 -7.11 4.55 -8.98
N ASN A 149 -7.63 5.49 -8.21
CA ASN A 149 -6.89 6.66 -7.76
C ASN A 149 -6.39 6.43 -6.32
N VAL A 150 -5.09 6.63 -6.12
CA VAL A 150 -4.41 6.44 -4.83
C VAL A 150 -3.72 7.75 -4.48
N THR A 151 -4.08 8.35 -3.36
CA THR A 151 -3.50 9.62 -2.88
C THR A 151 -2.88 9.41 -1.51
N ASN A 152 -1.57 9.57 -1.42
CA ASN A 152 -0.83 9.46 -0.16
C ASN A 152 -0.98 10.74 0.67
N SER A 153 -1.09 10.60 1.99
CA SER A 153 -1.16 11.73 2.93
C SER A 153 0.20 12.35 3.24
N GLY A 154 1.28 11.57 3.13
CA GLY A 154 2.62 11.95 3.56
C GLY A 154 2.92 11.70 5.04
N THR A 155 1.91 11.43 5.86
CA THR A 155 2.10 11.05 7.27
C THR A 155 2.63 9.61 7.37
N PRO A 156 3.70 9.34 8.14
CA PRO A 156 4.24 8.00 8.31
C PRO A 156 3.19 7.01 8.82
N GLY A 157 3.08 5.85 8.16
CA GLY A 157 2.14 4.79 8.55
C GLY A 157 0.67 5.07 8.28
N GLU A 158 0.30 6.25 7.80
CA GLU A 158 -1.07 6.53 7.36
C GLU A 158 -1.32 5.89 5.98
N GLY A 159 -2.47 5.24 5.82
CA GLY A 159 -2.89 4.67 4.56
C GLY A 159 -3.25 5.71 3.51
N PRO A 160 -3.02 5.40 2.25
CA PRO A 160 -3.46 6.27 1.18
C PRO A 160 -4.99 6.29 1.08
N LYS A 161 -5.54 7.42 0.67
CA LYS A 161 -6.94 7.51 0.25
C LYS A 161 -7.09 6.85 -1.12
N VAL A 162 -8.01 5.89 -1.21
CA VAL A 162 -8.24 5.11 -2.43
C VAL A 162 -9.65 5.31 -2.93
N ALA A 163 -9.80 5.60 -4.22
CA ALA A 163 -11.09 5.69 -4.88
C ALA A 163 -11.08 4.85 -6.18
N ILE A 164 -12.10 4.01 -6.36
CA ILE A 164 -12.30 3.20 -7.57
C ILE A 164 -13.39 3.85 -8.42
N ARG A 165 -13.03 4.24 -9.67
CA ARG A 165 -13.94 4.95 -10.62
C ARG A 165 -14.52 6.26 -10.07
N GLY A 166 -13.76 6.94 -9.21
CA GLY A 166 -14.16 8.21 -8.61
C GLY A 166 -14.85 8.08 -7.26
N LYS A 167 -15.38 9.18 -6.76
CA LYS A 167 -16.06 9.25 -5.47
C LYS A 167 -17.55 8.99 -5.67
N GLY A 168 -18.05 7.87 -5.13
CA GLY A 168 -19.46 7.49 -5.17
C GLY A 168 -20.30 8.08 -4.03
N SER A 169 -19.67 8.63 -2.98
CA SER A 169 -20.32 9.18 -1.80
C SER A 169 -19.53 10.37 -1.26
N PHE A 170 -20.23 11.32 -0.65
CA PHE A 170 -19.62 12.45 0.05
C PHE A 170 -19.05 12.08 1.43
N SER A 171 -19.57 11.02 2.06
CA SER A 171 -19.14 10.61 3.41
C SER A 171 -17.99 9.60 3.41
N ASN A 172 -18.08 8.55 2.59
CA ASN A 172 -17.04 7.52 2.48
C ASN A 172 -17.03 6.94 1.06
N SER A 173 -15.90 7.05 0.37
CA SER A 173 -15.66 6.51 -0.96
C SER A 173 -14.59 5.41 -0.98
N SER A 174 -14.11 4.96 0.18
CA SER A 174 -13.11 3.90 0.27
C SER A 174 -13.68 2.57 -0.21
N PRO A 175 -12.90 1.76 -0.95
CA PRO A 175 -13.31 0.41 -1.32
C PRO A 175 -13.34 -0.53 -0.11
N LEU A 176 -14.06 -1.63 -0.23
CA LEU A 176 -13.96 -2.74 0.70
C LEU A 176 -12.67 -3.53 0.42
N TYR A 177 -11.86 -3.76 1.44
CA TYR A 177 -10.73 -4.68 1.36
C TYR A 177 -11.13 -6.03 1.93
N VAL A 178 -10.77 -7.11 1.22
CA VAL A 178 -11.02 -8.49 1.64
C VAL A 178 -9.69 -9.23 1.72
N VAL A 179 -9.18 -9.46 2.92
CA VAL A 179 -7.90 -10.15 3.14
C VAL A 179 -8.18 -11.58 3.60
N ASP A 180 -7.87 -12.56 2.77
CA ASP A 180 -8.12 -13.99 3.02
C ASP A 180 -9.54 -14.30 3.55
N GLY A 181 -10.54 -13.52 3.08
CA GLY A 181 -11.94 -13.65 3.45
C GLY A 181 -12.42 -12.71 4.56
N MET A 182 -11.55 -12.02 5.28
CA MET A 182 -11.92 -11.03 6.29
C MET A 182 -12.04 -9.62 5.69
N PHE A 183 -13.03 -8.84 6.16
CA PHE A 183 -13.38 -7.52 5.65
C PHE A 183 -12.71 -6.40 6.44
N TYR A 184 -12.08 -5.46 5.73
CA TYR A 184 -11.37 -4.31 6.30
C TYR A 184 -11.76 -3.02 5.58
N ASP A 185 -11.66 -1.93 6.31
CA ASP A 185 -11.74 -0.56 5.77
C ASP A 185 -10.34 0.00 5.48
N ASP A 186 -9.28 -0.62 6.04
CA ASP A 186 -7.87 -0.30 5.85
C ASP A 186 -7.00 -1.56 5.93
N ILE A 187 -5.87 -1.59 5.20
CA ILE A 187 -4.94 -2.73 5.17
C ILE A 187 -3.48 -2.33 5.45
N ASN A 188 -3.26 -1.23 6.15
CA ASN A 188 -1.91 -0.76 6.46
C ASN A 188 -1.12 -1.69 7.38
N PHE A 189 -1.80 -2.61 8.06
CA PHE A 189 -1.18 -3.64 8.85
C PHE A 189 -0.46 -4.73 8.02
N LEU A 190 -0.76 -4.82 6.71
CA LEU A 190 -0.13 -5.81 5.82
C LEU A 190 1.20 -5.30 5.24
N ASN A 191 2.15 -6.23 5.07
CA ASN A 191 3.34 -5.97 4.27
C ASN A 191 3.13 -6.41 2.82
N SER A 192 3.56 -5.60 1.84
CA SER A 192 3.48 -5.94 0.41
C SER A 192 4.21 -7.26 0.08
N ASN A 193 5.25 -7.60 0.83
CA ASN A 193 5.97 -8.87 0.68
C ASN A 193 5.13 -10.11 1.05
N ASP A 194 4.07 -9.94 1.84
CA ASP A 194 3.18 -11.03 2.26
C ASP A 194 2.06 -11.30 1.26
N ILE A 195 1.88 -10.44 0.26
CA ILE A 195 0.82 -10.53 -0.73
C ILE A 195 1.24 -11.40 -1.90
N GLN A 196 0.39 -12.33 -2.28
CA GLN A 196 0.50 -13.12 -3.50
C GLN A 196 -0.07 -12.38 -4.69
N ASP A 197 -1.31 -11.88 -4.56
CA ASP A 197 -2.00 -11.08 -5.57
C ASP A 197 -3.07 -10.18 -4.95
N MET A 198 -3.45 -9.14 -5.71
CA MET A 198 -4.56 -8.24 -5.40
C MET A 198 -5.50 -8.19 -6.61
N SER A 199 -6.76 -8.58 -6.42
CA SER A 199 -7.81 -8.54 -7.43
C SER A 199 -8.74 -7.36 -7.19
N VAL A 200 -8.87 -6.45 -8.17
CA VAL A 200 -9.70 -5.25 -8.04
C VAL A 200 -11.01 -5.45 -8.81
N LEU A 201 -12.12 -5.50 -8.07
CA LEU A 201 -13.48 -5.58 -8.59
C LEU A 201 -14.04 -4.16 -8.73
N LYS A 202 -14.11 -3.68 -9.97
CA LYS A 202 -14.53 -2.30 -10.26
C LYS A 202 -16.01 -2.18 -10.64
N ASP A 203 -16.64 -3.28 -11.01
CA ASP A 203 -18.03 -3.33 -11.49
C ASP A 203 -18.98 -3.87 -10.43
N ALA A 204 -20.18 -3.32 -10.40
CA ALA A 204 -21.23 -3.76 -9.48
C ALA A 204 -21.57 -5.25 -9.63
N SER A 205 -21.53 -5.82 -10.84
CA SER A 205 -21.82 -7.24 -11.09
C SER A 205 -20.76 -8.17 -10.48
N ALA A 206 -19.48 -7.79 -10.52
CA ALA A 206 -18.42 -8.54 -9.85
C ALA A 206 -18.46 -8.38 -8.33
N ALA A 207 -18.80 -7.17 -7.86
CA ALA A 207 -18.81 -6.79 -6.46
C ALA A 207 -20.10 -7.21 -5.71
N ALA A 208 -21.20 -7.51 -6.40
CA ALA A 208 -22.51 -7.85 -5.83
C ALA A 208 -22.48 -8.99 -4.80
N ILE A 209 -21.55 -9.94 -4.96
CA ILE A 209 -21.36 -11.03 -4.00
C ILE A 209 -20.94 -10.56 -2.59
N TYR A 210 -20.43 -9.32 -2.45
CA TYR A 210 -20.04 -8.70 -1.18
C TYR A 210 -21.12 -7.77 -0.60
N GLY A 211 -22.26 -7.61 -1.30
CA GLY A 211 -23.42 -6.83 -0.85
C GLY A 211 -23.17 -5.32 -0.80
N VAL A 212 -23.89 -4.64 0.08
CA VAL A 212 -23.87 -3.16 0.19
C VAL A 212 -22.48 -2.57 0.47
N ARG A 213 -21.60 -3.29 1.17
CA ARG A 213 -20.23 -2.83 1.47
C ARG A 213 -19.36 -2.67 0.22
N ALA A 214 -19.74 -3.31 -0.87
CA ALA A 214 -19.02 -3.29 -2.13
C ALA A 214 -19.39 -2.13 -3.06
N ALA A 215 -20.24 -1.19 -2.62
CA ALA A 215 -20.74 -0.08 -3.45
C ALA A 215 -19.62 0.78 -4.06
N ASN A 216 -18.50 0.93 -3.36
CA ASN A 216 -17.33 1.68 -3.82
C ASN A 216 -16.24 0.80 -4.47
N GLY A 217 -16.58 -0.45 -4.84
CA GLY A 217 -15.65 -1.46 -5.34
C GLY A 217 -15.03 -2.31 -4.23
N VAL A 218 -14.32 -3.36 -4.64
CA VAL A 218 -13.69 -4.32 -3.74
C VAL A 218 -12.25 -4.59 -4.17
N VAL A 219 -11.34 -4.63 -3.21
CA VAL A 219 -9.96 -5.11 -3.41
C VAL A 219 -9.80 -6.40 -2.62
N ILE A 220 -9.66 -7.53 -3.33
CA ILE A 220 -9.42 -8.83 -2.73
C ILE A 220 -7.92 -9.05 -2.64
N ILE A 221 -7.43 -9.38 -1.48
CA ILE A 221 -6.02 -9.62 -1.19
C ILE A 221 -5.84 -11.08 -0.79
N THR A 222 -4.99 -11.78 -1.54
CA THR A 222 -4.58 -13.14 -1.22
C THR A 222 -3.17 -13.11 -0.65
N THR A 223 -2.96 -13.67 0.54
CA THR A 223 -1.61 -13.77 1.11
C THR A 223 -0.85 -14.97 0.54
N LYS A 224 0.49 -14.90 0.57
CA LYS A 224 1.37 -15.94 0.03
C LYS A 224 1.16 -17.27 0.73
N LYS A 225 1.09 -18.35 -0.07
CA LYS A 225 1.00 -19.73 0.36
C LYS A 225 2.20 -20.54 -0.12
N GLY A 226 2.45 -21.70 0.47
CA GLY A 226 3.42 -22.66 -0.05
C GLY A 226 2.91 -23.33 -1.32
N GLN A 227 3.83 -23.95 -2.08
CA GLN A 227 3.51 -24.75 -3.25
C GLN A 227 3.76 -26.24 -2.95
N ARG A 228 2.91 -27.12 -3.52
CA ARG A 228 3.07 -28.58 -3.38
C ARG A 228 4.34 -29.06 -4.07
N ASN A 229 4.91 -30.12 -3.54
CA ASN A 229 6.12 -30.75 -4.06
C ASN A 229 7.30 -29.78 -4.24
N GLN A 230 7.31 -28.69 -3.48
CA GLN A 230 8.38 -27.70 -3.51
C GLN A 230 9.29 -27.87 -2.28
N LYS A 231 10.59 -27.97 -2.53
CA LYS A 231 11.60 -27.88 -1.46
C LYS A 231 11.50 -26.55 -0.75
N ALA A 232 11.90 -26.50 0.51
CA ALA A 232 11.92 -25.25 1.29
C ALA A 232 12.72 -24.17 0.53
N LYS A 233 12.07 -23.05 0.24
CA LYS A 233 12.64 -21.87 -0.41
C LYS A 233 12.69 -20.75 0.62
N ILE A 234 13.90 -20.24 0.89
CA ILE A 234 14.10 -19.06 1.72
C ILE A 234 14.19 -17.85 0.80
N THR A 235 13.49 -16.78 1.13
CA THR A 235 13.48 -15.52 0.39
C THR A 235 13.77 -14.37 1.33
N TYR A 236 14.64 -13.47 0.93
CA TYR A 236 14.85 -12.19 1.60
C TYR A 236 14.63 -11.07 0.61
N ASN A 237 13.83 -10.07 0.99
CA ASN A 237 13.63 -8.83 0.25
C ASN A 237 13.85 -7.65 1.20
N GLY A 238 14.62 -6.67 0.77
CA GLY A 238 14.86 -5.48 1.57
C GLY A 238 15.17 -4.28 0.71
N TYR A 239 14.82 -3.11 1.20
CA TYR A 239 15.22 -1.84 0.62
C TYR A 239 15.48 -0.80 1.71
N ILE A 240 16.28 0.18 1.36
CA ILE A 240 16.50 1.43 2.08
C ILE A 240 16.35 2.57 1.08
N GLY A 241 15.70 3.64 1.48
CA GLY A 241 15.43 4.78 0.62
C GLY A 241 15.29 6.08 1.40
N VAL A 242 15.29 7.19 0.68
CA VAL A 242 15.06 8.53 1.21
C VAL A 242 13.80 9.11 0.57
N GLN A 243 12.92 9.62 1.39
CA GLN A 243 11.70 10.31 0.99
C GLN A 243 11.87 11.82 1.11
N LYS A 244 11.31 12.56 0.15
CA LYS A 244 11.23 14.03 0.17
C LYS A 244 9.84 14.45 -0.26
N ALA A 245 9.36 15.55 0.32
CA ALA A 245 8.16 16.20 -0.18
C ALA A 245 8.42 16.73 -1.60
N THR A 246 7.45 16.54 -2.50
CA THR A 246 7.46 17.05 -3.87
C THR A 246 6.25 17.96 -4.06
N ASN A 247 6.33 18.88 -5.01
CA ASN A 247 5.25 19.85 -5.29
C ASN A 247 4.84 20.67 -4.06
N VAL A 248 5.83 21.08 -3.26
CA VAL A 248 5.62 22.03 -2.16
C VAL A 248 5.17 23.35 -2.74
N LEU A 249 4.16 23.97 -2.12
CA LEU A 249 3.68 25.28 -2.54
C LEU A 249 4.80 26.31 -2.37
N GLU A 250 5.05 27.10 -3.39
CA GLU A 250 5.88 28.28 -3.32
C GLU A 250 5.05 29.41 -2.73
N MET A 251 5.46 29.92 -1.58
CA MET A 251 4.76 30.96 -0.85
C MET A 251 5.39 32.32 -1.14
N ALA A 252 4.61 33.38 -0.98
CA ALA A 252 5.12 34.74 -1.12
C ALA A 252 6.26 34.99 -0.11
N ASN A 253 7.39 35.48 -0.59
CA ASN A 253 8.48 35.96 0.25
C ASN A 253 8.07 37.24 0.96
N SER A 254 8.92 37.74 1.89
CA SER A 254 8.62 38.91 2.71
C SER A 254 8.37 40.17 1.88
N GLN A 255 9.08 40.36 0.76
CA GLN A 255 8.88 41.48 -0.14
C GLN A 255 7.59 41.39 -0.93
N GLU A 256 7.25 40.22 -1.46
CA GLU A 256 6.00 39.97 -2.17
C GLU A 256 4.80 40.11 -1.24
N TYR A 257 4.89 39.54 -0.03
CA TYR A 257 3.85 39.71 1.00
C TYR A 257 3.67 41.18 1.39
N SER A 258 4.75 41.90 1.58
CA SER A 258 4.76 43.33 1.84
C SER A 258 4.02 44.12 0.76
N THR A 259 4.33 43.87 -0.52
CA THR A 259 3.67 44.52 -1.67
C THR A 259 2.17 44.20 -1.71
N MET A 260 1.80 42.91 -1.51
CA MET A 260 0.40 42.51 -1.49
C MET A 260 -0.40 43.18 -0.36
N LEU A 261 0.19 43.29 0.84
CA LEU A 261 -0.46 43.94 1.98
C LEU A 261 -0.59 45.45 1.78
N LEU A 262 0.42 46.10 1.17
CA LEU A 262 0.38 47.51 0.83
C LEU A 262 -0.80 47.82 -0.11
N GLU A 263 -1.00 47.00 -1.13
CA GLU A 263 -2.11 47.14 -2.08
C GLU A 263 -3.48 46.84 -1.45
N ALA A 264 -3.53 45.87 -0.51
CA ALA A 264 -4.76 45.44 0.12
C ALA A 264 -5.22 46.34 1.26
N ASN A 265 -4.28 46.81 2.11
CA ASN A 265 -4.57 47.62 3.31
C ASN A 265 -3.35 48.41 3.77
N TYR A 266 -3.28 49.69 3.39
CA TYR A 266 -2.18 50.57 3.69
C TYR A 266 -1.91 50.72 5.19
N ASP A 267 -2.95 50.91 6.03
CA ASP A 267 -2.76 51.13 7.48
C ASP A 267 -2.22 49.86 8.16
N ALA A 268 -2.74 48.70 7.79
CA ALA A 268 -2.22 47.42 8.26
C ALA A 268 -0.79 47.18 7.77
N TYR A 269 -0.48 47.57 6.53
CA TYR A 269 0.88 47.50 5.99
C TYR A 269 1.84 48.29 6.84
N VAL A 270 1.60 49.60 7.04
CA VAL A 270 2.54 50.49 7.76
C VAL A 270 2.77 49.99 9.20
N SER A 271 1.71 49.57 9.90
CA SER A 271 1.84 49.08 11.27
C SER A 271 2.59 47.75 11.35
N THR A 272 2.26 46.80 10.52
CA THR A 272 2.82 45.45 10.57
C THR A 272 4.26 45.40 10.04
N MET A 273 4.53 46.09 8.92
CA MET A 273 5.86 46.10 8.32
C MET A 273 6.88 46.86 9.20
N LYS A 274 6.50 48.00 9.77
CA LYS A 274 7.34 48.68 10.76
C LYS A 274 7.63 47.82 11.97
N ALA A 275 6.62 47.19 12.55
CA ALA A 275 6.80 46.32 13.70
C ALA A 275 7.74 45.13 13.38
N SER A 276 7.65 44.57 12.17
CA SER A 276 8.58 43.53 11.71
C SER A 276 10.02 44.04 11.62
N ILE A 277 10.24 45.16 10.94
CA ILE A 277 11.57 45.74 10.75
C ILE A 277 12.18 46.19 12.09
N ASP A 278 11.40 46.89 12.93
CA ASP A 278 11.84 47.34 14.25
C ASP A 278 12.23 46.17 15.17
N LYS A 279 11.54 45.04 15.05
CA LYS A 279 11.75 43.88 15.91
C LYS A 279 12.82 42.92 15.37
N PHE A 280 12.82 42.65 14.06
CA PHE A 280 13.62 41.58 13.45
C PHE A 280 14.69 42.08 12.47
N GLY A 281 14.76 43.39 12.26
CA GLY A 281 15.75 44.03 11.38
C GLY A 281 15.20 44.29 9.97
N GLY A 282 15.87 45.23 9.32
CA GLY A 282 15.56 45.70 7.98
C GLY A 282 15.74 47.22 7.83
N ASP A 283 15.16 47.80 6.77
CA ASP A 283 15.27 49.21 6.46
C ASP A 283 13.94 49.74 5.88
N TYR A 284 13.35 50.73 6.52
CA TYR A 284 12.18 51.47 6.05
C TYR A 284 12.47 52.97 5.85
N SER A 285 13.74 53.36 5.66
CA SER A 285 14.14 54.75 5.43
C SER A 285 13.75 55.29 4.06
N ASP A 286 13.46 54.40 3.10
CA ASP A 286 12.99 54.79 1.75
C ASP A 286 11.56 55.32 1.82
N PRO A 287 11.29 56.53 1.27
CA PRO A 287 9.94 57.06 1.20
C PRO A 287 9.00 56.26 0.31
N ASP A 288 9.54 55.46 -0.61
CA ASP A 288 8.76 54.48 -1.38
C ASP A 288 8.63 53.19 -0.59
N PHE A 289 7.42 52.91 -0.11
CA PHE A 289 7.08 51.71 0.67
C PHE A 289 7.42 50.40 -0.04
N HIS A 290 7.46 50.36 -1.36
CA HIS A 290 7.83 49.16 -2.14
C HIS A 290 9.33 48.80 -1.99
N ASN A 291 10.17 49.73 -1.54
CA ASN A 291 11.60 49.53 -1.35
C ASN A 291 12.01 49.16 0.07
N TRP A 292 11.05 48.99 0.98
CA TRP A 292 11.34 48.56 2.34
C TRP A 292 11.95 47.15 2.33
N LYS A 293 12.97 46.95 3.16
CA LYS A 293 13.75 45.72 3.23
C LYS A 293 13.51 45.02 4.55
N PHE A 294 13.49 43.70 4.51
CA PHE A 294 13.29 42.83 5.67
C PHE A 294 14.50 41.91 5.81
N ASP A 295 15.05 41.82 7.03
CA ASP A 295 16.11 40.86 7.35
C ASP A 295 15.51 39.47 7.60
N SER A 296 14.21 39.40 7.94
CA SER A 296 13.47 38.15 8.07
C SER A 296 12.75 37.80 6.76
N ASP A 297 13.03 36.62 6.23
CA ASP A 297 12.35 36.04 5.05
C ASP A 297 12.22 34.53 5.22
N THR A 298 11.28 34.14 6.07
CA THR A 298 11.12 32.76 6.50
C THR A 298 10.25 31.98 5.52
N ASP A 299 10.81 30.96 4.88
CA ASP A 299 10.07 29.94 4.14
C ASP A 299 9.60 28.85 5.11
N TRP A 300 8.38 28.99 5.61
CA TRP A 300 7.82 28.11 6.63
C TRP A 300 7.70 26.64 6.19
N TYR A 301 7.47 26.38 4.90
CA TYR A 301 7.46 25.01 4.40
C TYR A 301 8.85 24.39 4.41
N LYS A 302 9.88 25.17 4.08
CA LYS A 302 11.26 24.70 4.13
C LYS A 302 11.72 24.42 5.56
N GLU A 303 11.30 25.28 6.51
CA GLU A 303 11.59 25.10 7.95
C GLU A 303 10.88 23.86 8.55
N LEU A 304 9.74 23.46 7.99
CA LEU A 304 8.98 22.29 8.43
C LEU A 304 9.37 20.99 7.73
N LEU A 305 10.22 21.02 6.68
CA LEU A 305 10.47 19.87 5.83
C LEU A 305 11.89 19.33 5.97
N ARG A 306 11.99 18.02 6.04
CA ARG A 306 13.27 17.29 5.97
C ARG A 306 13.24 16.15 4.98
N SER A 307 14.43 15.60 4.69
CA SER A 307 14.56 14.30 4.04
C SER A 307 14.36 13.19 5.06
N ALA A 308 13.54 12.21 4.75
CA ALA A 308 13.11 11.16 5.66
C ALA A 308 13.55 9.77 5.18
N LEU A 309 13.99 8.93 6.12
CA LEU A 309 14.42 7.56 5.86
C LEU A 309 13.21 6.64 5.73
N ILE A 310 13.25 5.70 4.78
CA ILE A 310 12.36 4.55 4.75
C ILE A 310 13.18 3.27 4.54
N THR A 311 12.88 2.21 5.30
CA THR A 311 13.50 0.90 5.11
C THR A 311 12.50 -0.21 5.40
N ASN A 312 12.59 -1.29 4.64
CA ASN A 312 11.76 -2.48 4.81
C ASN A 312 12.62 -3.73 4.60
N HIS A 313 12.50 -4.68 5.50
CA HIS A 313 13.18 -5.98 5.46
C HIS A 313 12.17 -7.09 5.65
N SER A 314 12.18 -8.08 4.79
CA SER A 314 11.27 -9.23 4.85
C SER A 314 12.02 -10.53 4.62
N LEU A 315 11.81 -11.49 5.49
CA LEU A 315 12.33 -12.86 5.40
C LEU A 315 11.15 -13.82 5.29
N GLY A 316 11.18 -14.71 4.31
CA GLY A 316 10.14 -15.70 4.08
C GLY A 316 10.71 -17.09 3.87
N ILE A 317 9.97 -18.10 4.35
CA ILE A 317 10.24 -19.51 4.10
C ILE A 317 8.94 -20.15 3.61
N SER A 318 9.00 -20.82 2.47
CA SER A 318 7.85 -21.52 1.92
C SER A 318 8.25 -22.85 1.29
N GLY A 319 7.33 -23.81 1.30
CA GLY A 319 7.55 -25.13 0.72
C GLY A 319 6.33 -26.01 0.82
N GLY A 320 6.48 -27.28 0.48
CA GLY A 320 5.40 -28.24 0.63
C GLY A 320 5.76 -29.65 0.17
N THR A 321 4.99 -30.57 0.68
CA THR A 321 4.97 -31.97 0.24
C THR A 321 3.82 -32.20 -0.74
N GLU A 322 3.53 -33.42 -1.09
CA GLU A 322 2.34 -33.79 -1.88
C GLU A 322 1.03 -33.39 -1.19
N LYS A 323 0.96 -33.54 0.15
CA LYS A 323 -0.28 -33.33 0.93
C LYS A 323 -0.29 -32.06 1.76
N SER A 324 0.84 -31.37 1.93
CA SER A 324 0.92 -30.18 2.77
C SER A 324 1.66 -29.04 2.08
N THR A 325 1.23 -27.83 2.34
CA THR A 325 1.99 -26.62 1.97
C THR A 325 2.10 -25.70 3.18
N TYR A 326 3.25 -25.03 3.29
CA TYR A 326 3.49 -24.08 4.35
C TYR A 326 4.18 -22.82 3.83
N SER A 327 3.89 -21.71 4.47
CA SER A 327 4.57 -20.43 4.21
C SER A 327 4.61 -19.63 5.51
N VAL A 328 5.80 -19.19 5.89
CA VAL A 328 6.03 -18.35 7.07
C VAL A 328 6.79 -17.11 6.60
N GLY A 329 6.41 -15.95 7.11
CA GLY A 329 7.06 -14.68 6.78
C GLY A 329 7.20 -13.82 8.03
N MET A 330 8.29 -13.05 8.09
CA MET A 330 8.52 -12.00 9.07
C MET A 330 9.00 -10.76 8.34
N SER A 331 8.50 -9.60 8.70
CA SER A 331 8.94 -8.34 8.09
C SER A 331 8.99 -7.20 9.10
N TYR A 332 9.91 -6.28 8.86
CA TYR A 332 10.09 -5.05 9.62
C TYR A 332 10.11 -3.86 8.68
N LEU A 333 9.26 -2.87 8.94
CA LEU A 333 9.19 -1.59 8.25
C LEU A 333 9.53 -0.48 9.23
N TYR A 334 10.38 0.45 8.81
CA TYR A 334 10.62 1.74 9.45
C TYR A 334 10.45 2.86 8.44
N GLN A 335 9.71 3.90 8.79
CA GLN A 335 9.47 5.07 7.97
C GLN A 335 9.52 6.33 8.83
N ASP A 336 10.46 7.23 8.55
CA ASP A 336 10.44 8.58 9.10
C ASP A 336 9.42 9.45 8.35
N GLY A 337 8.93 10.48 9.03
CA GLY A 337 8.11 11.51 8.41
C GLY A 337 8.94 12.66 7.84
N VAL A 338 8.37 13.30 6.82
CA VAL A 338 8.98 14.45 6.12
C VAL A 338 8.86 15.77 6.87
N MET A 339 8.05 15.82 7.95
CA MET A 339 8.04 16.99 8.85
C MET A 339 9.27 16.93 9.76
N ASP A 340 9.95 18.05 9.96
CA ASP A 340 11.20 18.13 10.76
C ASP A 340 10.91 18.19 12.26
N VAL A 341 10.24 17.15 12.75
CA VAL A 341 9.99 16.86 14.17
C VAL A 341 10.04 15.37 14.37
N GLU A 342 9.94 14.90 15.61
CA GLU A 342 9.83 13.48 15.88
C GLU A 342 8.49 12.95 15.33
N ASN A 343 8.55 12.24 14.23
CA ASN A 343 7.42 11.54 13.64
C ASN A 343 7.94 10.34 12.84
N ASN A 344 7.45 9.16 13.16
CA ASN A 344 7.90 7.93 12.51
C ASN A 344 6.83 6.84 12.63
N TYR A 345 7.01 5.80 11.83
CA TYR A 345 6.21 4.60 11.86
C TYR A 345 7.11 3.37 11.86
N LYS A 346 6.87 2.46 12.81
CA LYS A 346 7.53 1.16 12.91
C LYS A 346 6.47 0.08 12.85
N ARG A 347 6.73 -0.99 12.09
CA ARG A 347 5.82 -2.13 12.04
C ARG A 347 6.58 -3.43 11.94
N LEU A 348 6.27 -4.36 12.82
CA LEU A 348 6.72 -5.74 12.80
C LEU A 348 5.54 -6.64 12.42
N ASN A 349 5.70 -7.45 11.38
CA ASN A 349 4.71 -8.43 10.96
C ASN A 349 5.26 -9.84 11.09
N PHE A 350 4.38 -10.77 11.46
CA PHE A 350 4.60 -12.19 11.36
C PHE A 350 3.39 -12.83 10.66
N ARG A 351 3.64 -13.67 9.67
CA ARG A 351 2.62 -14.38 8.90
C ARG A 351 2.92 -15.87 8.84
N ALA A 352 1.86 -16.68 8.98
CA ALA A 352 1.94 -18.13 8.80
C ALA A 352 0.75 -18.62 7.98
N ALA A 353 0.97 -19.51 7.03
CA ALA A 353 -0.05 -20.18 6.26
C ALA A 353 0.27 -21.67 6.16
N LEU A 354 -0.73 -22.52 6.37
CA LEU A 354 -0.64 -23.97 6.32
C LEU A 354 -1.88 -24.52 5.63
N ASP A 355 -1.68 -25.33 4.61
CA ASP A 355 -2.73 -26.14 3.99
C ASP A 355 -2.34 -27.63 4.13
N TYR A 356 -3.31 -28.49 4.50
CA TYR A 356 -3.10 -29.92 4.66
C TYR A 356 -4.26 -30.74 4.12
N GLU A 357 -3.96 -31.69 3.25
CA GLU A 357 -4.91 -32.69 2.76
C GLU A 357 -4.90 -33.88 3.70
N ALA A 358 -5.82 -33.86 4.68
CA ALA A 358 -5.95 -34.91 5.67
C ALA A 358 -6.38 -36.25 5.05
N THR A 359 -7.30 -36.18 4.07
CA THR A 359 -7.78 -37.31 3.25
C THR A 359 -8.08 -36.80 1.83
N ASN A 360 -8.42 -37.68 0.91
CA ASN A 360 -8.83 -37.32 -0.45
C ASN A 360 -10.11 -36.46 -0.50
N TRP A 361 -10.91 -36.47 0.56
CA TRP A 361 -12.15 -35.72 0.65
C TRP A 361 -12.11 -34.56 1.67
N LEU A 362 -11.05 -34.44 2.50
CA LEU A 362 -10.93 -33.41 3.52
C LEU A 362 -9.59 -32.67 3.38
N LYS A 363 -9.69 -31.38 3.12
CA LYS A 363 -8.59 -30.42 3.22
C LYS A 363 -8.85 -29.44 4.36
N VAL A 364 -7.85 -29.17 5.19
CA VAL A 364 -7.89 -28.16 6.25
C VAL A 364 -6.81 -27.13 6.01
N GLY A 365 -7.02 -25.92 6.49
CA GLY A 365 -6.00 -24.88 6.36
C GLY A 365 -6.13 -23.80 7.40
N PHE A 366 -5.03 -23.10 7.55
CA PHE A 366 -4.84 -21.98 8.47
C PHE A 366 -4.07 -20.88 7.78
N ASN A 367 -4.53 -19.63 7.93
CA ASN A 367 -3.79 -18.42 7.61
C ASN A 367 -3.81 -17.51 8.83
N GLY A 368 -2.67 -16.96 9.21
CA GLY A 368 -2.57 -16.00 10.30
C GLY A 368 -1.62 -14.88 9.99
N VAL A 369 -1.99 -13.68 10.40
CA VAL A 369 -1.15 -12.47 10.35
C VAL A 369 -1.18 -11.84 11.73
N PHE A 370 -0.02 -11.60 12.28
CA PHE A 370 0.19 -10.76 13.44
C PHE A 370 0.91 -9.50 13.01
N SER A 371 0.45 -8.34 13.46
CA SER A 371 1.08 -7.05 13.22
C SER A 371 1.18 -6.27 14.52
N ASN A 372 2.36 -5.77 14.83
CA ASN A 372 2.59 -4.76 15.85
C ASN A 372 3.15 -3.51 15.19
N SER A 373 2.54 -2.37 15.43
CA SER A 373 3.03 -1.10 14.91
C SER A 373 2.98 0.01 15.95
N THR A 374 3.99 0.89 15.87
CA THR A 374 4.06 2.14 16.63
C THR A 374 4.12 3.29 15.64
N GLN A 375 3.29 4.29 15.84
CA GLN A 375 3.22 5.50 15.04
C GLN A 375 3.37 6.71 15.95
N VAL A 376 4.42 7.49 15.73
CA VAL A 376 4.56 8.83 16.32
C VAL A 376 4.00 9.83 15.33
N LEU A 377 3.01 10.60 15.76
CA LEU A 377 2.21 11.46 14.90
C LEU A 377 2.69 12.92 14.96
N PRO A 378 2.85 13.60 13.83
CA PRO A 378 3.10 15.04 13.81
C PRO A 378 1.79 15.82 14.05
N GLN A 379 1.92 17.07 14.48
CA GLN A 379 0.77 17.99 14.53
C GLN A 379 0.48 18.57 13.13
N ASN A 380 -0.46 17.97 12.44
CA ASN A 380 -0.79 18.33 11.04
C ASN A 380 -1.33 19.77 10.88
N LYS A 381 -1.79 20.42 11.96
CA LYS A 381 -2.18 21.84 11.92
C LYS A 381 -1.02 22.76 11.51
N ALA A 382 0.23 22.34 11.76
CA ALA A 382 1.41 23.10 11.38
C ALA A 382 1.47 23.38 9.86
N TRP A 383 0.99 22.46 9.00
CA TRP A 383 0.93 22.68 7.56
C TRP A 383 -0.02 23.82 7.16
N GLN A 384 -1.22 23.88 7.75
CA GLN A 384 -2.16 24.97 7.51
C GLN A 384 -1.63 26.30 8.09
N GLN A 385 -0.96 26.25 9.22
CA GLN A 385 -0.36 27.41 9.83
C GLN A 385 0.80 27.95 8.99
N ALA A 386 1.63 27.09 8.40
CA ALA A 386 2.68 27.47 7.47
C ALA A 386 2.12 28.15 6.20
N PHE A 387 0.95 27.70 5.71
CA PHE A 387 0.26 28.35 4.60
C PHE A 387 -0.20 29.79 4.95
N ASN A 388 -0.59 30.04 6.20
CA ASN A 388 -1.09 31.34 6.64
C ASN A 388 0.03 32.27 7.13
N ALA A 389 1.17 31.72 7.55
CA ALA A 389 2.23 32.50 8.18
C ALA A 389 3.08 33.23 7.12
N PRO A 390 3.15 34.58 7.16
CA PRO A 390 4.03 35.33 6.27
C PRO A 390 5.49 35.23 6.73
N GLY A 391 6.42 35.38 5.79
CA GLY A 391 7.88 35.27 6.04
C GLY A 391 8.50 36.41 6.86
N ILE A 392 7.76 37.46 7.20
CA ILE A 392 8.24 38.68 7.84
C ILE A 392 8.67 38.54 9.31
N TYR A 393 8.56 37.34 9.89
CA TYR A 393 9.11 37.02 11.20
C TYR A 393 9.86 35.69 11.15
N PRO A 394 10.99 35.58 11.95
CA PRO A 394 11.82 34.38 11.95
C PRO A 394 11.16 33.24 12.74
N VAL A 395 11.77 32.04 12.68
CA VAL A 395 11.36 30.91 13.53
C VAL A 395 11.63 31.19 15.00
N TYR A 396 12.80 31.75 15.32
CA TYR A 396 13.25 32.02 16.69
C TYR A 396 13.50 33.49 16.91
N ASP A 397 13.22 33.94 18.14
CA ASP A 397 13.58 35.29 18.66
C ASP A 397 14.30 35.15 20.01
N PRO A 398 15.64 35.03 20.01
CA PRO A 398 16.41 34.87 21.25
C PRO A 398 16.21 35.99 22.27
N ALA A 399 15.80 37.19 21.82
CA ALA A 399 15.56 38.35 22.67
C ALA A 399 14.13 38.35 23.28
N ASN A 400 13.27 37.41 22.94
CA ASN A 400 11.92 37.35 23.49
C ASN A 400 11.88 36.52 24.80
N ASP A 401 11.85 37.19 25.93
CA ASP A 401 11.77 36.55 27.24
C ASP A 401 10.37 36.10 27.65
N ASN A 402 9.34 36.45 26.87
CA ASN A 402 7.97 36.07 27.13
C ASN A 402 7.64 34.66 26.62
N THR A 403 8.37 34.11 25.63
CA THR A 403 8.15 32.76 25.10
C THR A 403 8.93 31.72 25.90
N PHE A 404 8.27 30.57 26.14
CA PHE A 404 8.86 29.44 26.85
C PHE A 404 8.25 28.11 26.36
N PRO A 405 8.92 26.95 26.53
CA PRO A 405 10.29 26.78 27.02
C PRO A 405 11.33 27.26 26.02
N ASP A 406 11.00 27.28 24.72
CA ASP A 406 11.89 27.70 23.66
C ASP A 406 11.63 29.16 23.24
N LYS A 407 12.64 29.78 22.64
CA LYS A 407 12.62 31.18 22.19
C LYS A 407 12.03 31.32 20.79
N TYR A 408 10.81 30.81 20.54
CA TYR A 408 10.12 31.01 19.27
C TYR A 408 9.70 32.48 19.09
N ALA A 409 9.80 32.96 17.85
CA ALA A 409 9.26 34.28 17.53
C ALA A 409 7.74 34.29 17.61
N SER A 410 7.19 35.29 18.27
CA SER A 410 5.76 35.47 18.44
C SER A 410 5.16 36.28 17.28
N PRO A 411 4.11 35.83 16.62
CA PRO A 411 3.36 36.63 15.66
C PRO A 411 2.77 37.91 16.27
N ASP A 412 2.49 37.94 17.59
CA ASP A 412 1.99 39.13 18.30
C ASP A 412 3.00 40.28 18.22
N ALA A 413 4.29 39.99 18.11
CA ALA A 413 5.34 41.00 18.04
C ALA A 413 5.27 41.88 16.77
N VAL A 414 4.63 41.40 15.71
CA VAL A 414 4.40 42.15 14.46
C VAL A 414 2.92 42.53 14.28
N GLY A 415 2.15 42.52 15.37
CA GLY A 415 0.76 42.94 15.37
C GLY A 415 -0.24 41.91 14.85
N PHE A 416 0.17 40.66 14.60
CA PHE A 416 -0.74 39.59 14.25
C PHE A 416 -1.45 39.04 15.49
N THR A 417 -2.73 38.78 15.33
CA THR A 417 -3.59 38.23 16.38
C THR A 417 -4.09 36.84 15.95
N ALA A 418 -5.37 36.56 16.13
CA ALA A 418 -5.97 35.28 15.76
C ALA A 418 -5.57 34.78 14.36
N ASN A 419 -5.41 33.46 14.23
CA ASN A 419 -5.09 32.73 13.00
C ASN A 419 -3.61 32.80 12.52
N PHE A 420 -2.76 33.56 13.19
CA PHE A 420 -1.33 33.55 12.92
C PHE A 420 -0.59 32.82 14.05
N TYR A 421 0.26 31.91 13.68
CA TYR A 421 0.97 31.01 14.59
C TYR A 421 2.41 30.86 14.11
N ASN A 422 3.29 30.45 15.00
CA ASN A 422 4.59 29.92 14.62
C ASN A 422 4.41 28.41 14.31
N PRO A 423 4.48 27.99 13.04
CA PRO A 423 4.19 26.61 12.66
C PRO A 423 5.17 25.60 13.24
N VAL A 424 6.45 25.99 13.37
CA VAL A 424 7.50 25.13 13.93
C VAL A 424 7.26 24.87 15.41
N ALA A 425 6.84 25.88 16.16
CA ALA A 425 6.45 25.71 17.56
C ALA A 425 5.24 24.75 17.71
N THR A 426 4.22 24.90 16.86
CA THR A 426 3.07 23.97 16.86
C THR A 426 3.49 22.53 16.62
N ALA A 427 4.42 22.32 15.70
CA ALA A 427 4.91 20.99 15.39
C ALA A 427 5.70 20.38 16.56
N ASN A 428 6.52 21.18 17.25
CA ASN A 428 7.42 20.70 18.31
C ASN A 428 6.73 20.48 19.67
N TYR A 429 5.68 21.23 20.00
CA TYR A 429 5.00 21.09 21.30
C TYR A 429 3.90 20.02 21.33
N TYR A 430 3.86 19.16 20.33
CA TYR A 430 2.90 18.08 20.22
C TYR A 430 3.61 16.74 20.22
N ASP A 431 3.33 15.92 21.23
CA ASP A 431 3.85 14.56 21.35
C ASP A 431 2.68 13.58 21.35
N SER A 432 2.53 12.82 20.28
CA SER A 432 1.44 11.88 20.09
C SER A 432 1.95 10.56 19.53
N GLN A 433 1.52 9.46 20.15
CA GLN A 433 1.89 8.11 19.76
C GLN A 433 0.69 7.19 19.77
N ASN A 434 0.59 6.34 18.75
CA ASN A 434 -0.33 5.21 18.69
C ASN A 434 0.45 3.90 18.61
N GLU A 435 0.08 2.93 19.43
CA GLU A 435 0.50 1.53 19.32
C GLU A 435 -0.67 0.70 18.84
N ASN A 436 -0.48 -0.11 17.82
CA ASN A 436 -1.50 -0.99 17.28
C ASN A 436 -1.02 -2.44 17.27
N TYR A 437 -1.78 -3.31 17.92
CA TYR A 437 -1.61 -4.77 17.91
C TYR A 437 -2.77 -5.36 17.12
N GLN A 438 -2.49 -6.12 16.07
CA GLN A 438 -3.52 -6.75 15.26
C GLN A 438 -3.21 -8.22 15.03
N VAL A 439 -4.23 -9.06 15.20
CA VAL A 439 -4.18 -10.50 14.98
C VAL A 439 -5.33 -10.88 14.05
N LEU A 440 -5.00 -11.26 12.82
CA LEU A 440 -5.93 -11.86 11.88
C LEU A 440 -5.68 -13.37 11.84
N THR A 441 -6.71 -14.18 11.99
CA THR A 441 -6.65 -15.64 11.79
C THR A 441 -7.81 -16.10 10.91
N ASN A 442 -7.54 -17.05 10.04
CA ASN A 442 -8.54 -17.74 9.23
C ASN A 442 -8.29 -19.24 9.30
N PHE A 443 -9.26 -19.99 9.77
CA PHE A 443 -9.28 -21.46 9.75
C PHE A 443 -10.32 -21.92 8.73
N TYR A 444 -10.02 -22.94 7.95
CA TYR A 444 -11.01 -23.52 7.07
C TYR A 444 -10.93 -25.03 6.99
N ALA A 445 -12.06 -25.64 6.71
CA ALA A 445 -12.19 -27.04 6.29
C ALA A 445 -12.96 -27.10 4.96
N GLN A 446 -12.45 -27.86 4.02
CA GLN A 446 -13.08 -28.10 2.73
C GLN A 446 -13.32 -29.59 2.52
N PHE A 447 -14.57 -29.93 2.25
CA PHE A 447 -15.04 -31.27 2.05
C PHE A 447 -15.37 -31.48 0.57
N GLN A 448 -14.72 -32.44 -0.05
CA GLN A 448 -15.04 -32.91 -1.41
C GLN A 448 -16.19 -33.93 -1.33
N LEU A 449 -17.42 -33.44 -1.52
CA LEU A 449 -18.61 -34.29 -1.38
C LEU A 449 -18.83 -35.19 -2.61
N LEU A 450 -18.54 -34.64 -3.81
CA LEU A 450 -18.47 -35.41 -5.06
C LEU A 450 -17.15 -35.06 -5.74
N PRO A 451 -16.32 -36.02 -6.13
CA PRO A 451 -15.03 -35.77 -6.78
C PRO A 451 -15.16 -34.77 -7.94
N GLU A 452 -14.31 -33.71 -7.90
CA GLU A 452 -14.21 -32.65 -8.89
C GLU A 452 -15.48 -31.82 -9.14
N LYS A 453 -16.64 -32.20 -8.58
CA LYS A 453 -17.92 -31.57 -8.87
C LYS A 453 -18.53 -30.79 -7.71
N LEU A 454 -18.58 -31.38 -6.51
CA LEU A 454 -19.29 -30.77 -5.37
C LEU A 454 -18.37 -30.61 -4.17
N ASN A 455 -18.15 -29.37 -3.79
CA ASN A 455 -17.34 -29.00 -2.64
C ASN A 455 -18.16 -28.24 -1.62
N PHE A 456 -17.99 -28.56 -0.34
CA PHE A 456 -18.43 -27.73 0.78
C PHE A 456 -17.23 -27.21 1.53
N ARG A 457 -17.18 -25.88 1.71
CA ARG A 457 -16.14 -25.21 2.48
C ARG A 457 -16.77 -24.42 3.61
N THR A 458 -16.29 -24.65 4.84
CA THR A 458 -16.57 -23.81 6.01
C THR A 458 -15.29 -23.09 6.40
N SER A 459 -15.38 -21.79 6.70
CA SER A 459 -14.22 -21.00 7.14
C SER A 459 -14.62 -20.02 8.23
N TYR A 460 -13.78 -19.92 9.25
CA TYR A 460 -13.94 -19.00 10.36
C TYR A 460 -12.75 -18.06 10.40
N SER A 461 -13.02 -16.77 10.22
CA SER A 461 -12.03 -15.68 10.32
C SER A 461 -12.28 -14.88 11.58
N TYR A 462 -11.23 -14.59 12.33
CA TYR A 462 -11.26 -13.75 13.51
C TYR A 462 -10.19 -12.68 13.41
N ASP A 463 -10.59 -11.44 13.66
CA ASP A 463 -9.72 -10.27 13.69
C ASP A 463 -9.86 -9.55 15.02
N TYR A 464 -8.76 -9.41 15.71
CA TYR A 464 -8.63 -8.59 16.90
C TYR A 464 -7.63 -7.47 16.66
N SER A 465 -8.04 -6.24 16.96
CA SER A 465 -7.16 -5.07 16.91
C SER A 465 -7.29 -4.28 18.20
N ALA A 466 -6.15 -3.94 18.81
CA ALA A 466 -6.05 -3.08 19.98
C ALA A 466 -5.16 -1.88 19.65
N ILE A 467 -5.74 -0.67 19.70
CA ILE A 467 -5.03 0.59 19.44
C ILE A 467 -4.96 1.37 20.74
N ARG A 468 -3.75 1.66 21.20
CA ARG A 468 -3.47 2.48 22.36
C ARG A 468 -2.88 3.80 21.92
N GLY A 469 -3.61 4.89 22.15
CA GLY A 469 -3.19 6.24 21.82
C GLY A 469 -2.77 7.01 23.06
N ARG A 470 -1.73 7.81 22.92
CA ARG A 470 -1.26 8.79 23.89
C ARG A 470 -1.03 10.11 23.16
N GLU A 471 -1.47 11.20 23.78
CA GLU A 471 -1.22 12.56 23.34
C GLU A 471 -0.82 13.38 24.56
N TYR A 472 0.36 13.99 24.53
CA TYR A 472 0.88 14.85 25.59
C TYR A 472 1.24 16.21 25.01
N ILE A 473 0.77 17.25 25.67
CA ILE A 473 1.09 18.64 25.36
C ILE A 473 1.71 19.25 26.61
N ALA A 474 2.99 19.63 26.53
CA ALA A 474 3.70 20.33 27.61
C ALA A 474 3.19 21.77 27.75
N PRO A 475 3.38 22.44 28.91
CA PRO A 475 3.12 23.85 29.02
C PRO A 475 4.05 24.66 28.11
N TYR A 476 3.50 25.59 27.35
CA TYR A 476 4.28 26.50 26.53
C TYR A 476 3.54 27.82 26.29
N TYR A 477 4.29 28.86 25.93
CA TYR A 477 3.77 30.14 25.49
C TYR A 477 4.58 30.65 24.28
N VAL A 478 3.92 30.94 23.19
CA VAL A 478 4.50 31.59 22.00
C VAL A 478 3.79 32.92 21.74
N SER A 479 2.46 32.93 21.82
CA SER A 479 1.62 34.11 21.64
C SER A 479 0.32 33.98 22.45
N SER A 480 -0.47 35.06 22.51
CA SER A 480 -1.81 35.04 23.15
C SER A 480 -2.73 33.97 22.58
N TRP A 481 -2.54 33.54 21.33
CA TRP A 481 -3.34 32.54 20.62
C TRP A 481 -2.65 31.17 20.50
N GLN A 482 -1.36 31.11 20.82
CA GLN A 482 -0.56 29.91 20.72
C GLN A 482 0.14 29.63 22.06
N GLN A 483 -0.61 29.02 22.96
CA GLN A 483 -0.15 28.70 24.31
C GLN A 483 -0.88 27.50 24.91
N GLN A 484 -0.22 26.86 25.85
CA GLN A 484 -0.77 25.84 26.73
C GLN A 484 -0.34 26.16 28.16
N ALA A 485 -1.24 26.63 28.99
CA ALA A 485 -0.89 27.10 30.34
C ALA A 485 -0.47 25.98 31.28
N VAL A 486 -1.05 24.79 31.12
CA VAL A 486 -0.79 23.59 31.93
C VAL A 486 -0.67 22.40 31.02
N SER A 487 0.13 21.41 31.40
CA SER A 487 0.27 20.18 30.61
C SER A 487 -1.06 19.45 30.49
N GLU A 488 -1.22 18.77 29.38
CA GLU A 488 -2.39 17.97 29.07
C GLU A 488 -1.96 16.58 28.61
N LEU A 489 -2.48 15.54 29.25
CA LEU A 489 -2.32 14.15 28.83
C LEU A 489 -3.65 13.54 28.46
N THR A 490 -3.77 13.06 27.23
CA THR A 490 -4.91 12.25 26.78
C THR A 490 -4.45 10.83 26.49
N LYS A 491 -5.15 9.83 27.02
CA LYS A 491 -4.96 8.41 26.69
C LYS A 491 -6.25 7.84 26.10
N LYS A 492 -6.08 7.00 25.07
CA LYS A 492 -7.16 6.37 24.32
C LYS A 492 -6.89 4.86 24.24
N ASP A 493 -7.90 4.05 24.45
CA ASP A 493 -7.86 2.60 24.23
C ASP A 493 -9.02 2.20 23.32
N THR A 494 -8.70 1.62 22.19
CA THR A 494 -9.67 1.22 21.17
C THR A 494 -9.48 -0.25 20.85
N ASN A 495 -10.56 -1.03 20.97
CA ASN A 495 -10.50 -2.46 20.72
C ASN A 495 -11.57 -2.86 19.69
N TYR A 496 -11.17 -3.62 18.68
CA TYR A 496 -12.05 -4.23 17.68
C TYR A 496 -12.02 -5.75 17.83
N TYR A 497 -13.21 -6.36 17.84
CA TYR A 497 -13.41 -7.79 17.88
C TYR A 497 -14.34 -8.17 16.73
N ASN A 498 -13.77 -8.70 15.65
CA ASN A 498 -14.52 -8.98 14.44
C ASN A 498 -14.43 -10.47 14.12
N TYR A 499 -15.53 -11.07 13.66
CA TYR A 499 -15.47 -12.39 13.07
C TYR A 499 -16.38 -12.52 11.86
N ILE A 500 -16.00 -13.43 10.97
CA ILE A 500 -16.82 -13.89 9.85
C ILE A 500 -16.78 -15.43 9.83
N TRP A 501 -17.94 -16.03 9.71
CA TRP A 501 -18.10 -17.48 9.51
C TRP A 501 -18.83 -17.72 8.21
N ASP A 502 -18.11 -18.23 7.21
CA ASP A 502 -18.62 -18.52 5.88
C ASP A 502 -18.81 -20.01 5.66
N ASN A 503 -19.92 -20.37 5.03
CA ASN A 503 -20.26 -21.73 4.64
C ASN A 503 -20.68 -21.71 3.17
N ILE A 504 -19.93 -22.40 2.32
CA ILE A 504 -20.07 -22.29 0.87
C ILE A 504 -20.14 -23.67 0.25
N LEU A 505 -21.21 -23.93 -0.50
CA LEU A 505 -21.38 -25.12 -1.31
C LEU A 505 -21.19 -24.73 -2.78
N THR A 506 -20.27 -25.39 -3.47
CA THR A 506 -19.94 -25.12 -4.87
C THR A 506 -20.10 -26.38 -5.69
N TYR A 507 -20.88 -26.30 -6.77
CA TYR A 507 -21.05 -27.34 -7.76
C TYR A 507 -20.57 -26.86 -9.11
N ASN A 508 -19.72 -27.65 -9.78
CA ASN A 508 -19.24 -27.40 -11.15
C ASN A 508 -19.41 -28.70 -11.96
N ASN A 509 -19.90 -28.57 -13.17
CA ASN A 509 -19.99 -29.73 -14.08
C ASN A 509 -19.91 -29.26 -15.53
N GLN A 510 -19.40 -30.15 -16.38
CA GLN A 510 -19.30 -29.95 -17.83
C GLN A 510 -20.01 -31.11 -18.57
N TRP A 511 -20.87 -30.73 -19.51
CA TRP A 511 -21.55 -31.66 -20.41
C TRP A 511 -21.27 -31.26 -21.87
N GLY A 512 -20.34 -31.90 -22.53
CA GLY A 512 -19.91 -31.51 -23.87
C GLY A 512 -19.42 -30.08 -23.92
N LYS A 513 -20.13 -29.19 -24.63
CA LYS A 513 -19.82 -27.77 -24.75
C LYS A 513 -20.45 -26.88 -23.66
N HIS A 514 -21.24 -27.47 -22.76
CA HIS A 514 -21.95 -26.76 -21.71
C HIS A 514 -21.17 -26.84 -20.39
N ASN A 515 -20.74 -25.71 -19.84
CA ASN A 515 -20.14 -25.60 -18.52
C ASN A 515 -21.14 -24.90 -17.58
N PHE A 516 -21.44 -25.53 -16.45
CA PHE A 516 -22.36 -25.01 -15.45
C PHE A 516 -21.68 -24.97 -14.09
N GLY A 517 -21.77 -23.81 -13.44
CA GLY A 517 -21.33 -23.59 -12.07
C GLY A 517 -22.46 -23.05 -11.20
N ALA A 518 -22.60 -23.57 -10.01
CA ALA A 518 -23.55 -23.07 -9.01
C ALA A 518 -22.85 -22.96 -7.66
N MET A 519 -23.10 -21.86 -6.95
CA MET A 519 -22.59 -21.63 -5.60
C MET A 519 -23.74 -21.17 -4.72
N LEU A 520 -23.85 -21.77 -3.53
CA LEU A 520 -24.72 -21.34 -2.45
C LEU A 520 -23.86 -20.98 -1.25
N GLY A 521 -24.11 -19.85 -0.65
CA GLY A 521 -23.35 -19.36 0.49
C GLY A 521 -24.24 -18.87 1.63
N TYR A 522 -23.78 -19.14 2.84
CA TYR A 522 -24.26 -18.56 4.08
C TYR A 522 -23.08 -17.94 4.82
N SER A 523 -23.22 -16.70 5.24
CA SER A 523 -22.21 -15.98 5.99
C SER A 523 -22.82 -15.35 7.24
N MET A 524 -22.11 -15.44 8.35
CA MET A 524 -22.45 -14.75 9.60
C MET A 524 -21.26 -13.91 10.02
N ARG A 525 -21.52 -12.68 10.48
CA ARG A 525 -20.48 -11.76 10.91
C ARG A 525 -20.86 -11.00 12.15
N GLN A 526 -19.84 -10.61 12.93
CA GLN A 526 -19.95 -9.62 13.99
C GLN A 526 -18.84 -8.59 13.86
N GLN A 527 -19.15 -7.34 14.13
CA GLN A 527 -18.21 -6.25 14.36
C GLN A 527 -18.50 -5.67 15.73
N GLN A 528 -17.54 -5.73 16.63
CA GLN A 528 -17.64 -5.12 17.95
C GLN A 528 -16.51 -4.11 18.11
N TYR A 529 -16.88 -2.92 18.52
CA TYR A 529 -15.99 -1.80 18.82
C TYR A 529 -16.19 -1.43 20.28
N ARG A 530 -15.09 -1.20 20.97
CA ARG A 530 -15.04 -0.64 22.32
C ARG A 530 -13.97 0.43 22.36
N TYR A 531 -14.32 1.57 22.89
CA TYR A 531 -13.45 2.72 23.00
C TYR A 531 -13.58 3.31 24.39
N MET A 532 -12.45 3.67 24.97
CA MET A 532 -12.39 4.47 26.19
C MET A 532 -11.27 5.49 26.06
N TRP A 533 -11.44 6.63 26.68
CA TRP A 533 -10.43 7.67 26.74
C TRP A 533 -10.48 8.37 28.11
N GLY A 534 -9.33 8.90 28.49
CA GLY A 534 -9.20 9.76 29.65
C GLY A 534 -8.26 10.91 29.36
N LYS A 535 -8.52 12.05 29.96
CA LYS A 535 -7.73 13.28 29.84
C LYS A 535 -7.47 13.82 31.24
N ALA A 536 -6.24 14.24 31.50
CA ALA A 536 -5.83 14.89 32.76
C ALA A 536 -4.94 16.10 32.47
N ASN A 537 -5.07 17.13 33.30
CA ASN A 537 -4.24 18.34 33.26
C ASN A 537 -3.19 18.32 34.39
N ASN A 538 -2.13 19.13 34.23
CA ASN A 538 -1.00 19.20 35.18
C ASN A 538 -0.30 17.85 35.42
N VAL A 539 -0.19 17.03 34.37
CA VAL A 539 0.62 15.83 34.41
C VAL A 539 2.08 16.24 34.27
N PRO A 540 2.98 15.83 35.18
CA PRO A 540 4.39 16.17 35.07
C PRO A 540 5.01 15.68 33.75
N GLU A 541 5.95 16.43 33.22
CA GLU A 541 6.74 16.00 32.07
C GLU A 541 7.56 14.76 32.45
N GLY A 542 7.66 13.80 31.55
CA GLY A 542 8.36 12.57 31.79
C GLY A 542 8.48 11.70 30.55
N LYS A 543 9.17 10.56 30.70
CA LYS A 543 9.21 9.56 29.66
C LYS A 543 7.83 8.90 29.50
N ASP A 544 7.53 8.44 28.33
CA ASP A 544 6.27 7.75 27.96
C ASP A 544 5.81 6.71 28.99
N GLU A 545 6.75 5.96 29.53
CA GLU A 545 6.52 4.90 30.52
C GLU A 545 5.94 5.43 31.83
N TRP A 546 6.11 6.72 32.11
CA TRP A 546 5.75 7.37 33.37
C TRP A 546 4.59 8.36 33.25
N LEU A 547 4.05 8.56 32.05
CA LEU A 547 2.90 9.43 31.85
C LEU A 547 1.59 8.71 32.22
N TYR A 548 1.08 8.98 33.41
CA TYR A 548 -0.16 8.41 33.93
C TYR A 548 -1.20 9.51 34.19
N LEU A 549 -2.47 9.25 33.81
CA LEU A 549 -3.58 10.18 34.09
C LEU A 549 -3.75 10.49 35.58
N SER A 550 -3.43 9.52 36.45
CA SER A 550 -3.50 9.67 37.90
C SER A 550 -2.48 10.64 38.51
N GLN A 551 -1.49 11.09 37.74
CA GLN A 551 -0.52 12.09 38.15
C GLN A 551 -1.01 13.53 37.94
N GLY A 552 -2.09 13.71 37.19
CA GLY A 552 -2.71 15.00 36.97
C GLY A 552 -3.58 15.44 38.13
N ASN A 553 -4.08 16.69 38.07
CA ASN A 553 -5.02 17.24 39.04
C ASN A 553 -6.36 16.53 38.96
N ALA A 554 -6.86 16.05 40.10
CA ALA A 554 -8.14 15.33 40.15
C ALA A 554 -9.33 16.12 39.59
N GLU A 555 -9.36 17.45 39.81
CA GLU A 555 -10.40 18.34 39.30
C GLU A 555 -10.38 18.53 37.77
N GLY A 556 -9.27 18.22 37.11
CA GLY A 556 -9.11 18.35 35.66
C GLY A 556 -9.30 17.03 34.88
N VAL A 557 -9.63 15.93 35.56
CA VAL A 557 -9.80 14.64 34.90
C VAL A 557 -11.15 14.56 34.23
N THR A 558 -11.12 14.26 32.92
CA THR A 558 -12.30 13.91 32.13
C THR A 558 -12.11 12.53 31.52
N LEU A 559 -13.20 11.80 31.37
CA LEU A 559 -13.17 10.46 30.78
C LEU A 559 -14.44 10.20 29.99
N GLY A 560 -14.39 9.27 29.08
CA GLY A 560 -15.55 8.83 28.32
C GLY A 560 -15.29 7.46 27.72
N ASP A 561 -16.38 6.80 27.39
CA ASP A 561 -16.36 5.53 26.67
C ASP A 561 -17.48 5.47 25.65
N ASP A 562 -17.31 4.61 24.66
CA ASP A 562 -18.30 4.36 23.61
C ASP A 562 -18.12 2.94 23.07
N GLY A 563 -19.13 2.43 22.39
CA GLY A 563 -19.03 1.14 21.77
C GLY A 563 -20.28 0.71 21.03
N TYR A 564 -20.08 -0.22 20.12
CA TYR A 564 -21.18 -0.85 19.41
C TYR A 564 -20.89 -2.34 19.15
N CYS A 565 -21.95 -3.09 18.88
CA CYS A 565 -21.86 -4.46 18.40
C CYS A 565 -22.86 -4.63 17.26
N TYR A 566 -22.34 -4.75 16.02
CA TYR A 566 -23.14 -5.05 14.84
C TYR A 566 -23.05 -6.52 14.48
N ARG A 567 -24.19 -7.12 14.17
CA ARG A 567 -24.31 -8.49 13.66
C ARG A 567 -24.97 -8.49 12.31
N GLY A 568 -24.50 -9.36 11.45
CA GLY A 568 -25.06 -9.55 10.12
C GLY A 568 -25.04 -11.00 9.70
N GLN A 569 -25.98 -11.35 8.87
CA GLN A 569 -26.04 -12.65 8.19
C GLN A 569 -26.38 -12.44 6.73
N SER A 570 -25.91 -13.32 5.89
CA SER A 570 -26.07 -13.20 4.45
C SER A 570 -26.34 -14.55 3.82
N TYR A 571 -27.28 -14.58 2.89
CA TYR A 571 -27.53 -15.70 2.01
C TYR A 571 -27.20 -15.25 0.60
N PHE A 572 -26.42 -16.03 -0.14
CA PHE A 572 -26.04 -15.65 -1.49
C PHE A 572 -25.90 -16.84 -2.41
N THR A 573 -26.17 -16.61 -3.68
CA THR A 573 -26.01 -17.60 -4.74
C THR A 573 -25.35 -16.96 -5.96
N ARG A 574 -24.56 -17.75 -6.66
CA ARG A 574 -24.04 -17.42 -8.00
C ARG A 574 -24.26 -18.61 -8.90
N LEU A 575 -24.89 -18.36 -10.05
CA LEU A 575 -25.04 -19.32 -11.14
C LEU A 575 -24.21 -18.81 -12.31
N SER A 576 -23.38 -19.66 -12.88
CA SER A 576 -22.59 -19.39 -14.07
C SER A 576 -22.87 -20.44 -15.13
N TYR A 577 -23.02 -19.98 -16.36
CA TYR A 577 -23.22 -20.83 -17.51
C TYR A 577 -22.33 -20.36 -18.64
N ASP A 578 -21.65 -21.29 -19.28
CA ASP A 578 -20.81 -21.06 -20.44
C ASP A 578 -21.15 -22.12 -21.51
N TYR A 579 -21.38 -21.64 -22.72
CA TYR A 579 -21.55 -22.49 -23.89
C TYR A 579 -20.36 -22.35 -24.82
N ALA A 580 -19.54 -23.39 -24.92
CA ALA A 580 -18.40 -23.54 -25.83
C ALA A 580 -17.30 -22.46 -25.67
N GLY A 581 -17.21 -21.77 -24.52
CA GLY A 581 -16.33 -20.63 -24.32
C GLY A 581 -16.74 -19.34 -25.05
N LYS A 582 -17.91 -19.36 -25.76
CA LYS A 582 -18.41 -18.29 -26.60
C LYS A 582 -19.43 -17.39 -25.89
N TYR A 583 -20.42 -17.98 -25.24
CA TYR A 583 -21.54 -17.30 -24.60
C TYR A 583 -21.49 -17.54 -23.10
N LEU A 584 -21.30 -16.50 -22.33
CA LEU A 584 -21.18 -16.57 -20.89
C LEU A 584 -22.31 -15.81 -20.22
N LEU A 585 -22.94 -16.42 -19.22
CA LEU A 585 -23.99 -15.82 -18.41
C LEU A 585 -23.68 -16.05 -16.93
N THR A 586 -23.80 -15.00 -16.13
CA THR A 586 -23.66 -15.08 -14.67
C THR A 586 -24.86 -14.40 -14.02
N PHE A 587 -25.48 -15.09 -13.08
CA PHE A 587 -26.50 -14.54 -12.19
C PHE A 587 -25.99 -14.61 -10.77
N THR A 588 -26.09 -13.49 -10.03
CA THR A 588 -25.76 -13.42 -8.61
C THR A 588 -26.94 -12.82 -7.86
N MET A 589 -27.32 -13.44 -6.76
CA MET A 589 -28.31 -12.93 -5.83
C MET A 589 -27.73 -12.97 -4.43
N ARG A 590 -27.89 -11.87 -3.68
CA ARG A 590 -27.48 -11.77 -2.29
C ARG A 590 -28.59 -11.13 -1.47
N ALA A 591 -28.85 -11.69 -0.29
CA ALA A 591 -29.70 -11.13 0.74
C ALA A 591 -28.84 -10.89 1.98
N ASP A 592 -28.71 -9.62 2.41
CA ASP A 592 -27.96 -9.20 3.59
C ASP A 592 -28.88 -8.77 4.70
N GLY A 593 -28.81 -9.45 5.85
CA GLY A 593 -29.41 -9.02 7.10
C GLY A 593 -28.40 -8.28 7.97
N SER A 594 -28.81 -7.16 8.56
CA SER A 594 -27.94 -6.34 9.41
C SER A 594 -28.71 -5.77 10.59
N SER A 595 -28.13 -5.86 11.80
CA SER A 595 -28.64 -5.21 13.01
C SER A 595 -28.44 -3.69 13.03
N LYS A 596 -27.72 -3.13 12.04
CA LYS A 596 -27.39 -1.71 11.95
C LYS A 596 -28.52 -0.86 11.43
N TYR A 597 -29.40 -1.44 10.60
CA TYR A 597 -30.44 -0.71 9.88
C TYR A 597 -31.84 -1.04 10.43
N GLN A 598 -32.76 -0.09 10.33
CA GLN A 598 -34.14 -0.27 10.73
C GLN A 598 -34.84 -1.32 9.87
N GLU A 599 -34.63 -1.28 8.55
CA GLU A 599 -34.98 -2.37 7.65
C GLU A 599 -33.82 -3.36 7.58
N HIS A 600 -33.96 -4.46 8.29
CA HIS A 600 -32.84 -5.40 8.49
C HIS A 600 -32.35 -6.10 7.23
N TRP A 601 -33.17 -6.24 6.18
CA TRP A 601 -32.84 -7.00 5.00
C TRP A 601 -32.70 -6.14 3.74
N GLY A 602 -31.59 -6.33 3.02
CA GLY A 602 -31.35 -5.78 1.70
C GLY A 602 -31.11 -6.88 0.67
N TYR A 603 -31.60 -6.70 -0.56
CA TYR A 603 -31.52 -7.69 -1.65
C TYR A 603 -30.75 -7.10 -2.84
N PHE A 604 -29.77 -7.84 -3.32
CA PHE A 604 -28.80 -7.39 -4.34
C PHE A 604 -28.73 -8.38 -5.50
N PRO A 605 -29.70 -8.35 -6.47
CA PRO A 605 -29.60 -9.14 -7.69
C PRO A 605 -28.61 -8.53 -8.68
N SER A 606 -27.89 -9.38 -9.43
CA SER A 606 -27.00 -8.94 -10.51
C SER A 606 -26.98 -9.97 -11.62
N VAL A 607 -26.95 -9.49 -12.86
CA VAL A 607 -26.82 -10.32 -14.07
C VAL A 607 -25.65 -9.79 -14.89
N GLY A 608 -24.81 -10.68 -15.38
CA GLY A 608 -23.73 -10.38 -16.31
C GLY A 608 -23.78 -11.33 -17.50
N ALA A 609 -23.65 -10.81 -18.71
CA ALA A 609 -23.55 -11.59 -19.92
C ALA A 609 -22.29 -11.20 -20.71
N ALA A 610 -21.71 -12.16 -21.43
CA ALA A 610 -20.60 -11.87 -22.32
C ALA A 610 -20.62 -12.77 -23.56
N TRP A 611 -20.15 -12.21 -24.68
CA TRP A 611 -19.96 -12.89 -25.95
C TRP A 611 -18.50 -12.79 -26.36
N VAL A 612 -17.82 -13.92 -26.50
CA VAL A 612 -16.44 -14.01 -26.97
C VAL A 612 -16.47 -14.13 -28.49
N ILE A 613 -16.43 -12.98 -29.15
CA ILE A 613 -16.57 -12.87 -30.60
C ILE A 613 -15.39 -13.56 -31.31
N SER A 614 -14.18 -13.47 -30.76
CA SER A 614 -12.98 -14.12 -31.32
C SER A 614 -13.06 -15.65 -31.40
N GLU A 615 -13.93 -16.29 -30.62
CA GLU A 615 -14.13 -17.74 -30.66
C GLU A 615 -15.17 -18.17 -31.71
N GLU A 616 -15.80 -17.23 -32.43
CA GLU A 616 -16.76 -17.56 -33.50
C GLU A 616 -16.05 -18.00 -34.77
N ASP A 617 -16.73 -18.90 -35.53
CA ASP A 617 -16.16 -19.51 -36.73
C ASP A 617 -15.80 -18.47 -37.80
N PHE A 618 -16.56 -17.35 -37.90
CA PHE A 618 -16.30 -16.26 -38.82
C PHE A 618 -15.08 -15.39 -38.46
N MET A 619 -14.54 -15.55 -37.22
CA MET A 619 -13.37 -14.81 -36.74
C MET A 619 -12.07 -15.63 -36.81
N LYS A 620 -12.12 -16.92 -37.15
CA LYS A 620 -10.94 -17.81 -37.10
C LYS A 620 -9.83 -17.42 -38.10
N ASP A 621 -10.17 -16.86 -39.24
CA ASP A 621 -9.23 -16.52 -40.30
C ASP A 621 -8.67 -15.07 -40.20
N GLN A 622 -9.23 -14.26 -39.30
CA GLN A 622 -8.74 -12.91 -39.08
C GLN A 622 -7.48 -12.91 -38.18
N LYS A 623 -6.57 -11.96 -38.39
CA LYS A 623 -5.30 -11.81 -37.64
C LYS A 623 -5.20 -10.48 -36.89
N PHE A 624 -6.27 -9.70 -36.88
CA PHE A 624 -6.27 -8.35 -36.33
C PHE A 624 -6.55 -8.31 -34.83
N PHE A 625 -7.38 -9.25 -34.33
CA PHE A 625 -7.70 -9.36 -32.90
C PHE A 625 -7.34 -10.74 -32.38
N ASP A 626 -6.43 -10.82 -31.38
CA ASP A 626 -6.15 -12.08 -30.65
C ASP A 626 -7.32 -12.49 -29.76
N TYR A 627 -7.98 -11.50 -29.16
CA TYR A 627 -9.12 -11.73 -28.30
C TYR A 627 -10.09 -10.55 -28.32
N LEU A 628 -11.33 -10.82 -28.75
CA LEU A 628 -12.41 -9.84 -28.79
C LEU A 628 -13.61 -10.36 -28.01
N LYS A 629 -14.01 -9.64 -26.96
CA LYS A 629 -15.10 -10.01 -26.06
C LYS A 629 -16.00 -8.81 -25.78
N LEU A 630 -17.28 -8.97 -26.03
CA LEU A 630 -18.32 -8.02 -25.63
C LEU A 630 -18.88 -8.45 -24.27
N ARG A 631 -19.09 -7.47 -23.37
CA ARG A 631 -19.63 -7.69 -22.02
C ARG A 631 -20.77 -6.72 -21.75
#